data_4d51038108b0607c02aca7458ac691e1
#
_entry.id   4d51038108b0607c02aca7458ac691e1
#
_cell.length_a   1.000
_cell.length_b   1.000
_cell.length_c   1.000
_cell.angle_alpha   90.00
_cell.angle_beta   90.00
_cell.angle_gamma   90.00
#
_symmetry.space_group_name_H-M   'P 1'
#
loop_
_entity.id
_entity.type
_entity.pdbx_description
1 polymer ?
#
loop_
_entity_poly.entity_id
_entity_poly.type
_entity_poly.pdbx_seq_one_letter_code
_entity_poly.pdbx_strand_id
1 'polypeptide(L)'
;MPKYVLEFQKKGLVKYTSHLDMLRLFKRAFKITGIPLEYSKGYNPHPKMGFAQPLSLGFTSEAEYLEFSTYENLRKDFILERLKDEMPEGIILKSLESATTDKTLASLVVSATYRAVLPLSYRSRIDDITTSIKDYLNQEEIIAQKREKKTKKYVDKDIKPQIISIEVENHQERIALLMLLDAGSSSNLNPELVIQSFSKFSGITLEKGDVEIERLSMKLAE
;
A
#
# COMPACT_ATOMS: atom_id res chain seq x y z
N MET A 1 15.34 23.24 0.28
CA MET A 1 13.91 23.40 0.63
C MET A 1 13.54 22.34 1.65
N PRO A 2 12.81 22.70 2.72
CA PRO A 2 12.37 21.70 3.71
C PRO A 2 11.50 20.65 3.06
N LYS A 3 11.77 19.38 3.38
CA LYS A 3 11.05 18.22 2.87
C LYS A 3 10.53 17.42 4.06
N TYR A 4 9.29 16.99 3.98
CA TYR A 4 8.58 16.30 5.06
C TYR A 4 8.01 14.99 4.56
N VAL A 5 7.85 14.06 5.50
CA VAL A 5 7.19 12.77 5.32
C VAL A 5 6.04 12.69 6.31
N LEU A 6 4.83 12.62 5.79
CA LEU A 6 3.59 12.45 6.56
C LEU A 6 3.19 10.99 6.54
N GLU A 7 3.04 10.39 7.71
CA GLU A 7 2.44 9.06 7.88
C GLU A 7 0.95 9.19 8.17
N PHE A 8 0.13 8.36 7.51
CA PHE A 8 -1.31 8.34 7.73
C PHE A 8 -1.92 6.95 7.50
N GLN A 9 -3.11 6.74 8.06
CA GLN A 9 -3.92 5.55 7.80
C GLN A 9 -4.99 5.85 6.75
N LYS A 10 -5.40 4.79 6.03
CA LYS A 10 -6.51 4.81 5.06
C LYS A 10 -7.50 3.71 5.43
N LYS A 11 -8.66 4.07 5.98
CA LYS A 11 -9.67 3.17 6.55
C LYS A 11 -11.06 3.42 5.98
N GLY A 12 -11.99 2.51 6.27
CA GLY A 12 -13.41 2.68 5.95
C GLY A 12 -13.67 2.89 4.46
N LEU A 13 -14.63 3.76 4.12
CA LEU A 13 -15.06 3.99 2.74
C LEU A 13 -14.00 4.68 1.87
N VAL A 14 -13.03 5.37 2.46
CA VAL A 14 -11.93 6.00 1.71
C VAL A 14 -11.08 4.97 0.97
N LYS A 15 -11.15 3.68 1.32
CA LYS A 15 -10.50 2.60 0.56
C LYS A 15 -10.87 2.60 -0.93
N TYR A 16 -12.04 3.12 -1.29
CA TYR A 16 -12.50 3.24 -2.67
C TYR A 16 -12.06 4.52 -3.38
N THR A 17 -11.25 5.36 -2.74
CA THR A 17 -10.66 6.56 -3.35
C THR A 17 -9.42 6.17 -4.15
N SER A 18 -9.36 6.58 -5.42
CA SER A 18 -8.23 6.31 -6.30
C SER A 18 -6.96 7.06 -5.85
N HIS A 19 -5.78 6.60 -6.32
CA HIS A 19 -4.51 7.29 -6.06
C HIS A 19 -4.52 8.76 -6.54
N LEU A 20 -5.11 9.04 -7.69
CA LEU A 20 -5.21 10.39 -8.22
C LEU A 20 -6.15 11.28 -7.38
N ASP A 21 -7.23 10.72 -6.88
CA ASP A 21 -8.16 11.47 -6.03
C ASP A 21 -7.57 11.72 -4.64
N MET A 22 -6.78 10.77 -4.11
CA MET A 22 -5.98 11.01 -2.90
C MET A 22 -4.98 12.15 -3.09
N LEU A 23 -4.29 12.22 -4.24
CA LEU A 23 -3.42 13.37 -4.54
C LEU A 23 -4.20 14.69 -4.63
N ARG A 24 -5.38 14.67 -5.21
CA ARG A 24 -6.25 15.86 -5.29
C ARG A 24 -6.73 16.29 -3.91
N LEU A 25 -7.11 15.32 -3.06
CA LEU A 25 -7.51 15.57 -1.67
C LEU A 25 -6.40 16.32 -0.90
N PHE A 26 -5.19 15.77 -0.88
CA PHE A 26 -4.08 16.40 -0.18
C PHE A 26 -3.71 17.77 -0.78
N LYS A 27 -3.69 17.90 -2.11
CA LYS A 27 -3.47 19.21 -2.77
C LYS A 27 -4.49 20.26 -2.32
N ARG A 28 -5.76 19.86 -2.23
CA ARG A 28 -6.83 20.75 -1.76
C ARG A 28 -6.64 21.11 -0.29
N ALA A 29 -6.33 20.14 0.58
CA ALA A 29 -6.08 20.37 1.99
C ALA A 29 -4.92 21.35 2.21
N PHE A 30 -3.80 21.16 1.56
CA PHE A 30 -2.68 22.12 1.60
C PHE A 30 -3.06 23.52 1.13
N LYS A 31 -3.89 23.63 0.10
CA LYS A 31 -4.37 24.93 -0.40
C LYS A 31 -5.27 25.63 0.59
N ILE A 32 -6.22 24.92 1.22
CA ILE A 32 -7.17 25.47 2.21
C ILE A 32 -6.41 25.92 3.47
N THR A 33 -5.47 25.11 3.94
CA THR A 33 -4.69 25.41 5.15
C THR A 33 -3.67 26.53 4.96
N GLY A 34 -3.40 26.94 3.72
CA GLY A 34 -2.40 27.98 3.41
C GLY A 34 -0.95 27.52 3.58
N ILE A 35 -0.69 26.20 3.71
CA ILE A 35 0.67 25.67 3.80
C ILE A 35 1.36 25.83 2.45
N PRO A 36 2.49 26.59 2.34
CA PRO A 36 3.09 26.97 1.07
C PRO A 36 3.92 25.83 0.47
N LEU A 37 3.28 24.91 -0.27
CA LEU A 37 3.98 23.84 -0.99
C LEU A 37 4.98 24.41 -2.01
N GLU A 38 6.13 23.76 -2.12
CA GLU A 38 7.08 24.00 -3.21
C GLU A 38 6.54 23.40 -4.51
N TYR A 39 6.71 24.14 -5.63
CA TYR A 39 6.32 23.69 -6.96
C TYR A 39 7.55 23.33 -7.82
N SER A 40 7.34 22.43 -8.77
CA SER A 40 8.35 22.13 -9.79
C SER A 40 8.60 23.37 -10.67
N LYS A 41 9.83 23.44 -11.19
CA LYS A 41 10.19 24.45 -12.21
C LYS A 41 9.70 23.96 -13.58
N GLY A 42 9.22 24.85 -14.42
CA GLY A 42 8.83 24.53 -15.79
C GLY A 42 7.51 25.21 -16.20
N TYR A 43 7.05 24.88 -17.40
CA TYR A 43 5.88 25.49 -18.03
C TYR A 43 4.55 25.15 -17.35
N ASN A 44 4.47 23.97 -16.73
CA ASN A 44 3.29 23.51 -15.97
C ASN A 44 3.71 23.09 -14.56
N PRO A 45 3.80 24.04 -13.60
CA PRO A 45 4.27 23.74 -12.26
C PRO A 45 3.32 22.80 -11.50
N HIS A 46 3.87 21.78 -10.87
CA HIS A 46 3.15 20.86 -9.99
C HIS A 46 3.71 20.95 -8.58
N PRO A 47 2.86 20.83 -7.53
CA PRO A 47 3.36 20.73 -6.16
C PRO A 47 4.33 19.55 -6.04
N LYS A 48 5.47 19.76 -5.39
CA LYS A 48 6.42 18.70 -5.07
C LYS A 48 5.87 17.87 -3.93
N MET A 49 5.04 16.90 -4.27
CA MET A 49 4.44 15.94 -3.34
C MET A 49 4.21 14.60 -4.05
N GLY A 50 4.32 13.51 -3.31
CA GLY A 50 4.10 12.16 -3.83
C GLY A 50 3.95 11.11 -2.74
N PHE A 51 3.22 10.04 -3.03
CA PHE A 51 3.12 8.90 -2.13
C PHE A 51 4.30 7.96 -2.30
N ALA A 52 4.70 7.29 -1.21
CA ALA A 52 5.76 6.30 -1.22
C ALA A 52 5.46 5.14 -2.18
N GLN A 53 4.28 4.56 -2.04
CA GLN A 53 3.81 3.47 -2.88
C GLN A 53 2.29 3.55 -3.03
N PRO A 54 1.73 3.65 -4.24
CA PRO A 54 0.30 3.63 -4.44
C PRO A 54 -0.37 2.40 -3.83
N LEU A 55 -1.51 2.60 -3.14
CA LEU A 55 -2.33 1.53 -2.62
C LEU A 55 -3.42 1.18 -3.63
N SER A 56 -3.67 -0.12 -3.83
CA SER A 56 -4.74 -0.59 -4.72
C SER A 56 -6.12 -0.13 -4.23
N LEU A 57 -7.03 0.08 -5.16
CA LEU A 57 -8.41 0.43 -4.86
C LEU A 57 -9.09 -0.69 -4.08
N GLY A 58 -9.83 -0.36 -3.04
CA GLY A 58 -10.48 -1.31 -2.15
C GLY A 58 -9.62 -1.76 -0.95
N PHE A 59 -8.33 -1.43 -0.92
CA PHE A 59 -7.46 -1.77 0.20
C PHE A 59 -7.49 -0.70 1.28
N THR A 60 -7.41 -1.16 2.54
CA THR A 60 -7.12 -0.31 3.70
C THR A 60 -5.63 -0.29 4.00
N SER A 61 -5.19 0.64 4.84
CA SER A 61 -3.80 0.70 5.27
C SER A 61 -3.65 1.31 6.65
N GLU A 62 -2.73 0.74 7.42
CA GLU A 62 -2.24 1.26 8.70
C GLU A 62 -1.09 2.27 8.53
N ALA A 63 -0.39 2.23 7.38
CA ALA A 63 0.81 3.01 7.16
C ALA A 63 0.95 3.40 5.68
N GLU A 64 0.46 4.59 5.34
CA GLU A 64 0.71 5.28 4.08
C GLU A 64 1.65 6.45 4.32
N TYR A 65 2.48 6.76 3.34
CA TYR A 65 3.41 7.87 3.43
C TYR A 65 3.26 8.83 2.26
N LEU A 66 3.16 10.11 2.58
CA LEU A 66 3.17 11.23 1.65
C LEU A 66 4.40 12.08 1.89
N GLU A 67 5.29 12.19 0.92
CA GLU A 67 6.35 13.21 0.96
C GLU A 67 5.88 14.51 0.31
N PHE A 68 6.32 15.64 0.85
CA PHE A 68 6.10 16.94 0.24
C PHE A 68 7.19 17.95 0.65
N SER A 69 7.36 18.97 -0.16
CA SER A 69 8.30 20.09 0.11
C SER A 69 7.56 21.39 0.28
N THR A 70 8.10 22.27 1.13
CA THR A 70 7.59 23.63 1.35
C THR A 70 8.66 24.66 1.03
N TYR A 71 8.25 25.92 0.77
CA TYR A 71 9.20 27.01 0.60
C TYR A 71 9.86 27.43 1.91
N GLU A 72 9.16 27.29 3.03
CA GLU A 72 9.57 27.71 4.36
C GLU A 72 9.67 26.51 5.31
N ASN A 73 10.53 26.63 6.31
CA ASN A 73 10.60 25.64 7.38
C ASN A 73 9.47 25.89 8.37
N LEU A 74 8.48 25.01 8.38
CA LEU A 74 7.30 25.09 9.24
C LEU A 74 7.40 24.07 10.38
N ARG A 75 6.81 24.41 11.52
CA ARG A 75 6.70 23.48 12.66
C ARG A 75 5.81 22.30 12.27
N LYS A 76 6.24 21.10 12.62
CA LYS A 76 5.56 19.86 12.25
C LYS A 76 4.16 19.76 12.88
N ASP A 77 4.02 20.13 14.15
CA ASP A 77 2.75 20.19 14.86
C ASP A 77 1.76 21.15 14.17
N PHE A 78 2.21 22.33 13.78
CA PHE A 78 1.40 23.29 13.04
C PHE A 78 0.84 22.71 11.73
N ILE A 79 1.69 22.01 10.96
CA ILE A 79 1.26 21.35 9.72
C ILE A 79 0.24 20.26 10.00
N LEU A 80 0.50 19.39 11.01
CA LEU A 80 -0.38 18.28 11.36
C LEU A 80 -1.77 18.77 11.81
N GLU A 81 -1.81 19.72 12.72
CA GLU A 81 -3.07 20.27 13.23
C GLU A 81 -3.92 20.86 12.10
N ARG A 82 -3.29 21.69 11.25
CA ARG A 82 -3.99 22.30 10.12
C ARG A 82 -4.52 21.30 9.11
N LEU A 83 -3.73 20.29 8.77
CA LEU A 83 -4.15 19.25 7.82
C LEU A 83 -5.21 18.33 8.39
N LYS A 84 -5.19 18.06 9.70
CA LYS A 84 -6.11 17.12 10.35
C LYS A 84 -7.57 17.55 10.17
N ASP A 85 -7.86 18.85 10.28
CA ASP A 85 -9.21 19.39 10.15
C ASP A 85 -9.77 19.29 8.72
N GLU A 86 -8.89 19.13 7.73
CA GLU A 86 -9.26 19.02 6.32
C GLU A 86 -9.34 17.57 5.82
N MET A 87 -9.07 16.58 6.68
CA MET A 87 -9.12 15.17 6.29
C MET A 87 -10.54 14.62 6.40
N PRO A 88 -11.01 13.87 5.39
CA PRO A 88 -12.27 13.16 5.50
C PRO A 88 -12.17 12.00 6.50
N GLU A 89 -13.32 11.55 6.97
CA GLU A 89 -13.42 10.34 7.77
C GLU A 89 -12.69 9.17 7.08
N GLY A 90 -11.86 8.44 7.83
CA GLY A 90 -11.06 7.32 7.33
C GLY A 90 -9.64 7.69 6.88
N ILE A 91 -9.27 8.98 6.80
CA ILE A 91 -7.87 9.42 6.71
C ILE A 91 -7.44 9.92 8.08
N ILE A 92 -6.51 9.18 8.70
CA ILE A 92 -6.03 9.49 10.06
C ILE A 92 -4.54 9.81 9.98
N LEU A 93 -4.19 11.08 10.19
CA LEU A 93 -2.80 11.53 10.23
C LEU A 93 -2.14 11.04 11.52
N LYS A 94 -0.96 10.38 11.42
CA LYS A 94 -0.24 9.78 12.55
C LYS A 94 0.96 10.61 12.96
N SER A 95 1.87 10.85 12.05
CA SER A 95 3.12 11.55 12.33
C SER A 95 3.57 12.38 11.14
N LEU A 96 4.40 13.39 11.41
CA LEU A 96 5.09 14.18 10.39
C LEU A 96 6.55 14.31 10.79
N GLU A 97 7.43 13.83 9.90
CA GLU A 97 8.86 13.91 10.13
C GLU A 97 9.56 14.70 9.02
N SER A 98 10.72 15.28 9.36
CA SER A 98 11.59 15.88 8.35
C SER A 98 12.28 14.75 7.56
N ALA A 99 12.32 14.87 6.24
CA ALA A 99 13.02 13.89 5.44
C ALA A 99 14.53 13.92 5.74
N THR A 100 15.12 12.74 5.87
CA THR A 100 16.54 12.56 6.17
C THR A 100 17.41 12.43 4.92
N THR A 101 16.80 12.38 3.74
CA THR A 101 17.48 12.14 2.46
C THR A 101 16.82 12.93 1.33
N ASP A 102 17.61 13.23 0.30
CA ASP A 102 17.14 13.86 -0.94
C ASP A 102 16.47 12.87 -1.91
N LYS A 103 16.66 11.55 -1.69
CA LYS A 103 15.98 10.53 -2.49
C LYS A 103 14.48 10.66 -2.35
N THR A 104 13.74 10.25 -3.38
CA THR A 104 12.27 10.20 -3.30
C THR A 104 11.84 9.04 -2.42
N LEU A 105 10.78 9.23 -1.64
CA LEU A 105 10.27 8.18 -0.77
C LEU A 105 9.88 6.93 -1.57
N ALA A 106 9.33 7.11 -2.76
CA ALA A 106 8.99 6.00 -3.67
C ALA A 106 10.21 5.17 -4.10
N SER A 107 11.41 5.76 -4.17
CA SER A 107 12.64 5.04 -4.51
C SER A 107 13.23 4.26 -3.34
N LEU A 108 12.80 4.56 -2.11
CA LEU A 108 13.28 3.92 -0.89
C LEU A 108 12.43 2.71 -0.48
N VAL A 109 11.21 2.57 -0.99
CA VAL A 109 10.36 1.42 -0.66
C VAL A 109 10.97 0.14 -1.22
N VAL A 110 11.14 -0.88 -0.36
CA VAL A 110 11.69 -2.20 -0.74
C VAL A 110 10.70 -3.34 -0.54
N SER A 111 9.90 -3.31 0.52
CA SER A 111 8.89 -4.34 0.79
C SER A 111 7.70 -3.75 1.54
N ALA A 112 6.59 -4.47 1.53
CA ALA A 112 5.41 -4.12 2.30
C ALA A 112 4.78 -5.37 2.92
N THR A 113 4.23 -5.20 4.13
CA THR A 113 3.49 -6.26 4.82
C THR A 113 2.00 -6.04 4.59
N TYR A 114 1.32 -7.09 4.15
CA TYR A 114 -0.12 -7.10 3.92
C TYR A 114 -0.79 -8.17 4.78
N ARG A 115 -1.97 -7.86 5.29
CA ARG A 115 -2.89 -8.83 5.88
C ARG A 115 -4.05 -9.03 4.92
N ALA A 116 -4.28 -10.28 4.52
CA ALA A 116 -5.42 -10.67 3.70
C ALA A 116 -6.36 -11.55 4.55
N VAL A 117 -7.48 -10.98 4.98
CA VAL A 117 -8.47 -11.66 5.82
C VAL A 117 -9.42 -12.44 4.93
N LEU A 118 -9.44 -13.75 5.11
CA LEU A 118 -10.28 -14.68 4.35
C LEU A 118 -11.74 -14.62 4.81
N PRO A 119 -12.71 -15.02 3.96
CA PRO A 119 -14.09 -15.13 4.35
C PRO A 119 -14.30 -16.04 5.58
N LEU A 120 -15.29 -15.73 6.40
CA LEU A 120 -15.58 -16.46 7.64
C LEU A 120 -15.87 -17.96 7.39
N SER A 121 -16.37 -18.34 6.22
CA SER A 121 -16.60 -19.71 5.80
C SER A 121 -15.35 -20.59 5.81
N TYR A 122 -14.16 -20.00 5.81
CA TYR A 122 -12.89 -20.74 5.85
C TYR A 122 -12.33 -20.95 7.25
N ARG A 123 -12.96 -20.42 8.29
CA ARG A 123 -12.48 -20.50 9.68
C ARG A 123 -12.16 -21.93 10.16
N SER A 124 -12.97 -22.91 9.81
CA SER A 124 -12.77 -24.33 10.19
C SER A 124 -11.67 -25.04 9.40
N ARG A 125 -11.06 -24.39 8.40
CA ARG A 125 -10.06 -24.95 7.49
C ARG A 125 -8.65 -24.43 7.73
N ILE A 126 -8.34 -23.95 8.95
CA ILE A 126 -7.04 -23.32 9.24
C ILE A 126 -5.86 -24.28 9.01
N ASP A 127 -5.99 -25.53 9.40
CA ASP A 127 -4.92 -26.55 9.25
C ASP A 127 -4.71 -26.89 7.77
N ASP A 128 -5.79 -27.05 7.01
CA ASP A 128 -5.75 -27.27 5.57
C ASP A 128 -5.05 -26.10 4.86
N ILE A 129 -5.41 -24.87 5.22
CA ILE A 129 -4.85 -23.65 4.63
C ILE A 129 -3.39 -23.51 5.01
N THR A 130 -3.02 -23.80 6.26
CA THR A 130 -1.64 -23.75 6.73
C THR A 130 -0.75 -24.74 5.99
N THR A 131 -1.25 -25.96 5.79
CA THR A 131 -0.54 -26.98 5.00
C THR A 131 -0.42 -26.58 3.55
N SER A 132 -1.52 -26.13 2.95
CA SER A 132 -1.55 -25.66 1.54
C SER A 132 -0.62 -24.48 1.28
N ILE A 133 -0.47 -23.53 2.23
CA ILE A 133 0.48 -22.42 2.10
C ILE A 133 1.92 -22.91 2.10
N LYS A 134 2.26 -23.90 2.94
CA LYS A 134 3.60 -24.51 2.95
C LYS A 134 3.90 -25.17 1.61
N ASP A 135 2.97 -25.97 1.10
CA ASP A 135 3.13 -26.65 -0.18
C ASP A 135 3.20 -25.64 -1.35
N TYR A 136 2.39 -24.58 -1.31
CA TYR A 136 2.42 -23.50 -2.27
C TYR A 136 3.79 -22.80 -2.32
N LEU A 137 4.39 -22.52 -1.17
CA LEU A 137 5.70 -21.88 -1.09
C LEU A 137 6.86 -22.83 -1.44
N ASN A 138 6.67 -24.14 -1.36
CA ASN A 138 7.68 -25.15 -1.71
C ASN A 138 7.79 -25.41 -3.23
N GLN A 139 6.88 -24.90 -4.07
CA GLN A 139 6.99 -25.02 -5.51
C GLN A 139 8.31 -24.40 -6.02
N GLU A 140 8.87 -24.91 -7.12
CA GLU A 140 10.06 -24.30 -7.75
C GLU A 140 9.73 -22.90 -8.30
N GLU A 141 8.56 -22.76 -8.93
CA GLU A 141 8.03 -21.50 -9.49
C GLU A 141 6.58 -21.33 -9.04
N ILE A 142 6.18 -20.09 -8.84
CA ILE A 142 4.79 -19.72 -8.55
C ILE A 142 4.27 -18.84 -9.67
N ILE A 143 3.51 -19.44 -10.59
CA ILE A 143 3.01 -18.74 -11.76
C ILE A 143 1.70 -18.02 -11.46
N ALA A 144 1.69 -16.71 -11.74
CA ALA A 144 0.49 -15.88 -11.69
C ALA A 144 0.24 -15.19 -13.04
N GLN A 145 -1.04 -15.05 -13.39
CA GLN A 145 -1.45 -14.36 -14.60
C GLN A 145 -1.54 -12.85 -14.36
N LYS A 146 -0.62 -12.10 -14.95
CA LYS A 146 -0.59 -10.65 -14.88
C LYS A 146 -1.06 -10.04 -16.19
N ARG A 147 -2.05 -9.13 -16.12
CA ARG A 147 -2.47 -8.38 -17.29
C ARG A 147 -1.42 -7.33 -17.66
N GLU A 148 -0.87 -7.42 -18.85
CA GLU A 148 0.11 -6.48 -19.35
C GLU A 148 -0.57 -5.16 -19.75
N LYS A 149 -0.02 -4.02 -19.29
CA LYS A 149 -0.65 -2.69 -19.53
C LYS A 149 -0.71 -2.30 -21.00
N LYS A 150 0.33 -2.66 -21.80
CA LYS A 150 0.43 -2.28 -23.22
C LYS A 150 -0.45 -3.13 -24.11
N THR A 151 -0.35 -4.44 -24.00
CA THR A 151 -1.05 -5.39 -24.88
C THR A 151 -2.43 -5.76 -24.41
N LYS A 152 -2.76 -5.46 -23.14
CA LYS A 152 -3.97 -5.89 -22.42
C LYS A 152 -4.13 -7.42 -22.32
N LYS A 153 -3.13 -8.19 -22.78
CA LYS A 153 -3.10 -9.67 -22.68
C LYS A 153 -2.65 -10.10 -21.29
N TYR A 154 -3.09 -11.30 -20.90
CA TYR A 154 -2.57 -11.97 -19.71
C TYR A 154 -1.27 -12.66 -20.05
N VAL A 155 -0.25 -12.48 -19.21
CA VAL A 155 1.08 -13.10 -19.34
C VAL A 155 1.35 -13.84 -18.05
N ASP A 156 1.84 -15.04 -18.20
CA ASP A 156 2.30 -15.84 -17.07
C ASP A 156 3.61 -15.25 -16.55
N LYS A 157 3.66 -15.05 -15.24
CA LYS A 157 4.83 -14.50 -14.55
C LYS A 157 5.11 -15.31 -13.31
N ASP A 158 6.36 -15.74 -13.14
CA ASP A 158 6.81 -16.27 -11.85
C ASP A 158 6.86 -15.14 -10.83
N ILE A 159 6.09 -15.29 -9.76
CA ILE A 159 5.99 -14.33 -8.64
C ILE A 159 6.73 -14.81 -7.40
N LYS A 160 7.23 -16.05 -7.38
CA LYS A 160 7.92 -16.63 -6.22
C LYS A 160 9.08 -15.76 -5.72
N PRO A 161 9.98 -15.22 -6.58
CA PRO A 161 11.08 -14.38 -6.12
C PRO A 161 10.65 -13.08 -5.44
N GLN A 162 9.39 -12.66 -5.62
CA GLN A 162 8.83 -11.44 -5.03
C GLN A 162 8.04 -11.70 -3.73
N ILE A 163 7.88 -12.97 -3.33
CA ILE A 163 7.26 -13.38 -2.07
C ILE A 163 8.38 -13.60 -1.05
N ILE A 164 8.46 -12.77 -0.03
CA ILE A 164 9.47 -12.89 1.03
C ILE A 164 8.99 -13.88 2.09
N SER A 165 7.73 -13.75 2.54
CA SER A 165 7.09 -14.73 3.42
C SER A 165 5.57 -14.67 3.30
N ILE A 166 4.92 -15.79 3.63
CA ILE A 166 3.47 -15.89 3.88
C ILE A 166 3.28 -16.73 5.13
N GLU A 167 2.58 -16.20 6.11
CA GLU A 167 2.21 -16.86 7.34
C GLU A 167 0.69 -16.88 7.49
N VAL A 168 0.17 -17.92 8.12
CA VAL A 168 -1.26 -18.05 8.43
C VAL A 168 -1.47 -17.67 9.87
N GLU A 169 -2.37 -16.73 10.12
CA GLU A 169 -2.72 -16.28 11.47
C GLU A 169 -4.23 -16.29 11.72
N ASN A 170 -4.61 -16.44 12.99
CA ASN A 170 -5.97 -16.16 13.44
C ASN A 170 -6.11 -14.65 13.68
N HIS A 171 -7.05 -14.03 12.98
CA HIS A 171 -7.33 -12.61 13.12
C HIS A 171 -8.82 -12.37 13.39
N GLN A 172 -9.15 -11.88 14.58
CA GLN A 172 -10.53 -11.59 14.96
C GLN A 172 -11.51 -12.73 14.60
N GLU A 173 -11.14 -13.96 14.98
CA GLU A 173 -11.89 -15.20 14.69
C GLU A 173 -11.97 -15.60 13.20
N ARG A 174 -11.21 -14.96 12.32
CA ARG A 174 -11.03 -15.31 10.90
C ARG A 174 -9.63 -15.83 10.65
N ILE A 175 -9.42 -16.46 9.51
CA ILE A 175 -8.09 -16.78 9.01
C ILE A 175 -7.58 -15.56 8.23
N ALA A 176 -6.34 -15.20 8.46
CA ALA A 176 -5.65 -14.22 7.66
C ALA A 176 -4.32 -14.76 7.13
N LEU A 177 -3.94 -14.30 5.95
CA LEU A 177 -2.60 -14.48 5.38
C LEU A 177 -1.81 -13.22 5.64
N LEU A 178 -0.76 -13.33 6.45
CA LEU A 178 0.22 -12.27 6.64
C LEU A 178 1.30 -12.42 5.59
N MET A 179 1.37 -11.50 4.64
CA MET A 179 2.23 -11.57 3.47
C MET A 179 3.28 -10.45 3.50
N LEU A 180 4.55 -10.79 3.50
CA LEU A 180 5.65 -9.85 3.26
C LEU A 180 6.07 -9.98 1.80
N LEU A 181 5.87 -8.93 1.01
CA LEU A 181 6.04 -8.94 -0.43
C LEU A 181 6.98 -7.81 -0.89
N ASP A 182 7.66 -8.02 -2.00
CA ASP A 182 8.37 -6.93 -2.68
C ASP A 182 7.41 -5.77 -2.98
N ALA A 183 7.86 -4.57 -2.66
CA ALA A 183 7.16 -3.33 -2.97
C ALA A 183 8.19 -2.26 -3.34
N GLY A 184 7.88 -1.44 -4.33
CA GLY A 184 8.76 -0.36 -4.74
C GLY A 184 8.80 -0.18 -6.26
N SER A 185 9.67 0.71 -6.70
CA SER A 185 9.79 1.07 -8.12
C SER A 185 10.48 0.01 -8.97
N SER A 186 11.43 -0.75 -8.40
CA SER A 186 12.20 -1.78 -9.10
C SER A 186 11.49 -3.13 -9.11
N SER A 187 10.85 -3.50 -8.02
CA SER A 187 10.12 -4.75 -7.85
C SER A 187 8.86 -4.50 -7.05
N ASN A 188 7.73 -5.01 -7.51
CA ASN A 188 6.45 -4.84 -6.83
C ASN A 188 5.52 -6.00 -7.14
N LEU A 189 5.01 -6.63 -6.09
CA LEU A 189 4.01 -7.70 -6.16
C LEU A 189 2.70 -7.25 -5.51
N ASN A 190 1.62 -7.29 -6.30
CA ASN A 190 0.28 -7.03 -5.77
C ASN A 190 -0.20 -8.26 -4.99
N PRO A 191 -0.62 -8.13 -3.71
CA PRO A 191 -1.13 -9.24 -2.93
C PRO A 191 -2.34 -9.96 -3.57
N GLU A 192 -3.16 -9.30 -4.37
CA GLU A 192 -4.23 -9.96 -5.14
C GLU A 192 -3.70 -11.07 -6.07
N LEU A 193 -2.51 -10.88 -6.67
CA LEU A 193 -1.93 -11.92 -7.53
C LEU A 193 -1.51 -13.15 -6.73
N VAL A 194 -1.01 -12.94 -5.52
CA VAL A 194 -0.67 -14.05 -4.60
C VAL A 194 -1.92 -14.82 -4.22
N ILE A 195 -2.98 -14.12 -3.82
CA ILE A 195 -4.26 -14.73 -3.43
C ILE A 195 -4.88 -15.50 -4.60
N GLN A 196 -4.90 -14.93 -5.80
CA GLN A 196 -5.43 -15.60 -6.99
C GLN A 196 -4.61 -16.85 -7.37
N SER A 197 -3.29 -16.76 -7.33
CA SER A 197 -2.40 -17.89 -7.60
C SER A 197 -2.55 -18.99 -6.54
N PHE A 198 -2.62 -18.63 -5.26
CA PHE A 198 -2.88 -19.55 -4.17
C PHE A 198 -4.27 -20.22 -4.27
N SER A 199 -5.31 -19.46 -4.57
CA SER A 199 -6.66 -19.97 -4.80
C SER A 199 -6.67 -21.06 -5.89
N LYS A 200 -5.98 -20.79 -7.01
CA LYS A 200 -5.86 -21.74 -8.12
C LYS A 200 -5.07 -23.00 -7.72
N PHE A 201 -4.00 -22.84 -6.96
CA PHE A 201 -3.16 -23.94 -6.49
C PHE A 201 -3.90 -24.87 -5.51
N SER A 202 -4.51 -24.29 -4.49
CA SER A 202 -5.15 -25.04 -3.40
C SER A 202 -6.55 -25.58 -3.72
N GLY A 203 -7.14 -25.15 -4.84
CA GLY A 203 -8.56 -25.43 -5.14
C GLY A 203 -9.55 -24.72 -4.19
N ILE A 204 -9.07 -23.82 -3.35
CA ILE A 204 -9.88 -22.99 -2.46
C ILE A 204 -10.35 -21.78 -3.23
N THR A 205 -11.65 -21.66 -3.51
CA THR A 205 -12.19 -20.52 -4.26
C THR A 205 -12.16 -19.26 -3.41
N LEU A 206 -11.28 -18.31 -3.77
CA LEU A 206 -11.17 -16.98 -3.18
C LEU A 206 -11.44 -15.95 -4.27
N GLU A 207 -12.63 -15.38 -4.28
CA GLU A 207 -12.99 -14.39 -5.29
C GLU A 207 -12.47 -12.98 -4.91
N LYS A 208 -12.28 -12.17 -5.94
CA LYS A 208 -11.93 -10.77 -5.73
C LYS A 208 -13.08 -10.04 -5.03
N GLY A 209 -12.78 -9.45 -3.88
CA GLY A 209 -13.76 -8.75 -3.05
C GLY A 209 -14.19 -9.53 -1.82
N ASP A 210 -14.04 -10.87 -1.80
CA ASP A 210 -14.30 -11.68 -0.62
C ASP A 210 -13.17 -11.57 0.42
N VAL A 211 -11.96 -11.26 -0.05
CA VAL A 211 -10.77 -11.11 0.78
C VAL A 211 -10.54 -9.63 1.09
N GLU A 212 -10.57 -9.30 2.36
CA GLU A 212 -10.26 -7.95 2.83
C GLU A 212 -8.72 -7.81 2.91
N ILE A 213 -8.15 -6.86 2.17
CA ILE A 213 -6.71 -6.64 2.14
C ILE A 213 -6.35 -5.32 2.80
N GLU A 214 -5.42 -5.40 3.74
CA GLU A 214 -4.88 -4.27 4.47
C GLU A 214 -3.36 -4.23 4.36
N ARG A 215 -2.79 -3.07 4.02
CA ARG A 215 -1.34 -2.85 4.16
C ARG A 215 -1.02 -2.45 5.58
N LEU A 216 -0.20 -3.24 6.27
CA LEU A 216 0.17 -3.00 7.67
C LEU A 216 1.37 -2.06 7.79
N SER A 217 2.37 -2.24 6.92
CA SER A 217 3.60 -1.46 6.95
C SER A 217 4.30 -1.45 5.60
N MET A 218 5.23 -0.52 5.44
CA MET A 218 6.21 -0.49 4.36
C MET A 218 7.62 -0.41 4.95
N LYS A 219 8.55 -1.18 4.39
CA LYS A 219 9.96 -1.10 4.72
C LYS A 219 10.65 -0.18 3.71
N LEU A 220 11.37 0.80 4.23
CA LEU A 220 12.21 1.70 3.45
C LEU A 220 13.67 1.22 3.52
N ALA A 221 14.42 1.37 2.42
CA ALA A 221 15.87 1.21 2.42
C ALA A 221 16.52 2.29 3.30
N GLU A 222 17.60 1.93 3.96
CA GLU A 222 18.42 2.86 4.74
C GLU A 222 19.18 3.87 3.85
#